data_9a4da5aa42ef8be0e88bf12cec654333
#
_entry.id   9a4da5aa42ef8be0e88bf12cec654333
#
_cell.length_a   1.000
_cell.length_b   1.000
_cell.length_c   1.000
_cell.angle_alpha   90.00
_cell.angle_beta   90.00
_cell.angle_gamma   90.00
#
_symmetry.space_group_name_H-M   'P 1'
#
loop_
_entity.id
_entity.type
_entity.pdbx_description
1 polymer ?
#
loop_
_entity_poly.entity_id
_entity_poly.type
_entity_poly.pdbx_seq_one_letter_code
_entity_poly.pdbx_strand_id
1 'polypeptide(L)'
;MVIDFAPPGQAVDTLRGALNEIDIGIVLLDKDLRPQFVNRAFMQMWHLTDVPAVAKLDFEGLMRLVVSRQSSPMPTAKFNEFIKKRTMLIRAGVEDPRDVRIDSGQVIRVTCKPLPDGGRMLVYADVTDLVEQAEKLKELATVDGMTGLFNRRHFFSLAEMEWSRYQRHWRPISLLMLDIDQFKSINDKFGHDTGDHVIMQIAEICRQQKRKSDVVARFGGEEFLLLLPETQMSEAQVVAERLRQQVEASVLSIASHAITATVSIGVAQASSSMNTIFDLIKIADDALYAAKHAGRNRVCAA
;
A
#
# COMPACT_ATOMS: atom_id res chain seq x y z
N MET A 1 5.17 -9.26 41.62
CA MET A 1 6.06 -9.20 42.78
C MET A 1 7.47 -9.14 42.22
N VAL A 2 8.14 -7.97 42.28
CA VAL A 2 9.56 -7.82 41.90
C VAL A 2 10.36 -8.14 43.15
N ILE A 3 11.18 -9.17 43.08
CA ILE A 3 12.08 -9.52 44.19
C ILE A 3 13.40 -8.76 43.92
N ASP A 4 13.68 -7.76 44.74
CA ASP A 4 14.90 -6.94 44.62
C ASP A 4 16.00 -7.62 45.44
N PHE A 5 17.06 -8.04 44.74
CA PHE A 5 18.22 -8.75 45.40
C PHE A 5 19.44 -7.87 45.62
N ALA A 6 19.40 -6.60 45.20
CA ALA A 6 20.51 -5.67 45.28
C ALA A 6 20.17 -4.45 46.16
N PRO A 7 21.19 -3.77 46.75
CA PRO A 7 21.00 -2.48 47.42
C PRO A 7 20.36 -1.47 46.46
N PRO A 8 19.44 -0.60 46.92
CA PRO A 8 18.65 0.27 46.05
C PRO A 8 19.46 1.12 45.06
N GLY A 9 20.62 1.63 45.45
CA GLY A 9 21.47 2.42 44.55
C GLY A 9 22.10 1.58 43.44
N GLN A 10 22.60 0.39 43.77
CA GLN A 10 23.23 -0.52 42.80
C GLN A 10 22.20 -1.08 41.79
N ALA A 11 20.97 -1.36 42.23
CA ALA A 11 19.90 -1.82 41.37
C ALA A 11 19.52 -0.74 40.34
N VAL A 12 19.47 0.53 40.72
CA VAL A 12 19.18 1.67 39.82
C VAL A 12 20.27 1.82 38.76
N ASP A 13 21.54 1.75 39.16
CA ASP A 13 22.65 1.87 38.20
C ASP A 13 22.72 0.69 37.24
N THR A 14 22.47 -0.52 37.73
CA THR A 14 22.37 -1.72 36.88
C THR A 14 21.21 -1.59 35.88
N LEU A 15 20.05 -1.13 36.32
CA LEU A 15 18.88 -0.92 35.43
C LEU A 15 19.16 0.14 34.37
N ARG A 16 19.80 1.26 34.75
CA ARG A 16 20.21 2.30 33.78
C ARG A 16 21.21 1.74 32.77
N GLY A 17 22.17 0.95 33.21
CA GLY A 17 23.12 0.26 32.33
C GLY A 17 22.40 -0.65 31.35
N ALA A 18 21.51 -1.51 31.84
CA ALA A 18 20.72 -2.42 31.00
C ALA A 18 19.84 -1.67 29.96
N LEU A 19 19.21 -0.58 30.37
CA LEU A 19 18.42 0.25 29.46
C LEU A 19 19.24 0.96 28.35
N ASN A 20 20.54 1.15 28.58
CA ASN A 20 21.45 1.71 27.59
C ASN A 20 21.97 0.68 26.58
N GLU A 21 21.90 -0.61 26.90
CA GLU A 21 22.35 -1.70 25.99
C GLU A 21 21.25 -2.21 25.07
N ILE A 22 19.99 -1.76 25.22
CA ILE A 22 18.91 -2.14 24.32
C ILE A 22 18.83 -1.19 23.12
N ASP A 23 18.51 -1.72 21.94
CA ASP A 23 18.37 -0.98 20.68
C ASP A 23 17.01 -0.26 20.53
N ILE A 24 16.31 -0.05 21.64
CA ILE A 24 15.04 0.66 21.71
C ILE A 24 15.23 1.98 22.43
N GLY A 25 14.87 3.09 21.79
CA GLY A 25 14.93 4.41 22.40
C GLY A 25 13.94 4.53 23.55
N ILE A 26 14.41 4.95 24.72
CA ILE A 26 13.56 5.16 25.91
C ILE A 26 13.75 6.56 26.44
N VAL A 27 12.62 7.22 26.69
CA VAL A 27 12.55 8.50 27.39
C VAL A 27 11.59 8.36 28.56
N LEU A 28 12.07 8.60 29.79
CA LEU A 28 11.23 8.69 30.96
C LEU A 28 10.96 10.16 31.27
N LEU A 29 9.70 10.51 31.41
CA LEU A 29 9.22 11.85 31.75
C LEU A 29 8.55 11.81 33.12
N ASP A 30 8.73 12.86 33.92
CA ASP A 30 7.95 13.05 35.14
C ASP A 30 6.50 13.51 34.81
N LYS A 31 5.72 13.76 35.86
CA LYS A 31 4.32 14.24 35.76
C LYS A 31 4.20 15.58 35.02
N ASP A 32 5.25 16.40 35.02
CA ASP A 32 5.31 17.71 34.36
C ASP A 32 5.89 17.62 32.94
N LEU A 33 6.12 16.38 32.46
CA LEU A 33 6.70 16.04 31.16
C LEU A 33 8.14 16.52 30.99
N ARG A 34 8.92 16.52 32.06
CA ARG A 34 10.37 16.79 32.01
C ARG A 34 11.12 15.48 31.92
N PRO A 35 12.10 15.35 31.01
CA PRO A 35 12.93 14.15 30.89
C PRO A 35 13.70 13.87 32.18
N GLN A 36 13.50 12.68 32.74
CA GLN A 36 14.21 12.15 33.88
C GLN A 36 15.32 11.17 33.45
N PHE A 37 15.11 10.53 32.32
CA PHE A 37 16.06 9.58 31.73
C PHE A 37 15.87 9.53 30.22
N VAL A 38 16.97 9.46 29.51
CA VAL A 38 17.03 9.21 28.06
C VAL A 38 18.15 8.21 27.84
N ASN A 39 17.88 7.09 27.17
CA ASN A 39 18.88 6.09 26.92
C ASN A 39 19.73 6.36 25.68
N ARG A 40 20.82 5.58 25.54
CA ARG A 40 21.77 5.69 24.44
C ARG A 40 21.10 5.48 23.06
N ALA A 41 20.22 4.50 22.94
CA ALA A 41 19.54 4.21 21.68
C ALA A 41 18.71 5.39 21.19
N PHE A 42 17.96 6.08 22.07
CA PHE A 42 17.24 7.30 21.68
C PHE A 42 18.19 8.39 21.18
N MET A 43 19.31 8.63 21.89
CA MET A 43 20.30 9.64 21.50
C MET A 43 20.89 9.34 20.11
N GLN A 44 21.22 8.09 19.86
CA GLN A 44 21.76 7.62 18.57
C GLN A 44 20.73 7.77 17.43
N MET A 45 19.50 7.30 17.65
CA MET A 45 18.41 7.34 16.68
C MET A 45 18.15 8.76 16.14
N TRP A 46 18.30 9.76 17.00
CA TRP A 46 18.06 11.16 16.64
C TRP A 46 19.33 11.99 16.48
N HIS A 47 20.49 11.35 16.41
CA HIS A 47 21.81 12.00 16.29
C HIS A 47 22.06 13.10 17.33
N LEU A 48 21.61 12.87 18.56
CA LEU A 48 21.81 13.79 19.67
C LEU A 48 23.12 13.48 20.40
N THR A 49 24.00 14.47 20.53
CA THR A 49 25.34 14.29 21.12
C THR A 49 25.47 14.94 22.48
N ASP A 50 24.62 15.90 22.84
CA ASP A 50 24.73 16.67 24.07
C ASP A 50 23.66 16.24 25.10
N VAL A 51 24.00 15.26 25.92
CA VAL A 51 23.13 14.75 27.01
C VAL A 51 22.79 15.83 28.05
N PRO A 52 23.72 16.69 28.53
CA PRO A 52 23.41 17.77 29.46
C PRO A 52 22.41 18.79 28.91
N ALA A 53 22.42 19.08 27.59
CA ALA A 53 21.47 19.97 26.99
C ALA A 53 20.07 19.34 26.96
N VAL A 54 19.99 18.06 26.62
CA VAL A 54 18.70 17.30 26.60
C VAL A 54 18.06 17.24 27.96
N ALA A 55 18.81 17.07 29.02
CA ALA A 55 18.32 16.98 30.39
C ALA A 55 17.68 18.29 30.92
N LYS A 56 17.94 19.43 30.28
CA LYS A 56 17.39 20.75 30.66
C LYS A 56 16.09 21.09 29.91
N LEU A 57 15.73 20.31 28.93
CA LEU A 57 14.54 20.55 28.11
C LEU A 57 13.29 19.98 28.79
N ASP A 58 12.14 20.56 28.50
CA ASP A 58 10.87 19.87 28.65
C ASP A 58 10.57 19.01 27.41
N PHE A 59 9.44 18.31 27.41
CA PHE A 59 9.06 17.45 26.29
C PHE A 59 8.96 18.24 24.97
N GLU A 60 8.44 19.45 25.00
CA GLU A 60 8.32 20.30 23.79
C GLU A 60 9.71 20.66 23.25
N GLY A 61 10.61 21.10 24.10
CA GLY A 61 12.00 21.42 23.75
C GLY A 61 12.74 20.21 23.19
N LEU A 62 12.54 19.03 23.79
CA LEU A 62 13.11 17.78 23.28
C LEU A 62 12.60 17.46 21.86
N MET A 63 11.29 17.60 21.62
CA MET A 63 10.72 17.36 20.29
C MET A 63 11.20 18.39 19.26
N ARG A 64 11.36 19.66 19.65
CA ARG A 64 11.93 20.68 18.77
C ARG A 64 13.37 20.33 18.37
N LEU A 65 14.16 19.86 19.32
CA LEU A 65 15.52 19.42 19.06
C LEU A 65 15.56 18.22 18.10
N VAL A 66 14.72 17.21 18.32
CA VAL A 66 14.59 16.03 17.45
C VAL A 66 14.21 16.43 16.02
N VAL A 67 13.19 17.27 15.84
CA VAL A 67 12.73 17.70 14.51
C VAL A 67 13.73 18.60 13.82
N SER A 68 14.48 19.44 14.56
CA SER A 68 15.51 20.30 13.97
C SER A 68 16.69 19.55 13.36
N ARG A 69 16.84 18.27 13.69
CA ARG A 69 17.87 17.38 13.14
C ARG A 69 17.44 16.66 11.85
N GLN A 70 16.18 16.79 11.46
CA GLN A 70 15.70 16.22 10.20
C GLN A 70 15.97 17.18 9.03
N SER A 71 16.32 16.65 7.88
CA SER A 71 16.68 17.41 6.67
C SER A 71 15.49 18.14 6.04
N SER A 72 14.27 17.68 6.32
CA SER A 72 13.02 18.29 5.86
C SER A 72 12.13 18.69 7.05
N PRO A 73 12.45 19.78 7.76
CA PRO A 73 11.72 20.16 8.95
C PRO A 73 10.27 20.53 8.59
N MET A 74 9.34 20.04 9.40
CA MET A 74 7.94 20.40 9.30
C MET A 74 7.75 21.93 9.45
N PRO A 75 6.90 22.58 8.63
CA PRO A 75 6.62 24.02 8.80
C PRO A 75 6.22 24.37 10.23
N THR A 76 6.76 25.44 10.76
CA THR A 76 6.65 25.83 12.19
C THR A 76 5.19 25.83 12.70
N ALA A 77 4.24 26.33 11.91
CA ALA A 77 2.83 26.34 12.30
C ALA A 77 2.26 24.91 12.48
N LYS A 78 2.50 24.02 11.53
CA LYS A 78 2.07 22.60 11.60
C LYS A 78 2.78 21.87 12.74
N PHE A 79 4.05 22.17 12.96
CA PHE A 79 4.81 21.60 14.06
C PHE A 79 4.24 22.01 15.42
N ASN A 80 3.93 23.29 15.62
CA ASN A 80 3.35 23.75 16.87
C ASN A 80 1.98 23.10 17.17
N GLU A 81 1.14 22.94 16.17
CA GLU A 81 -0.14 22.22 16.31
C GLU A 81 0.09 20.73 16.64
N PHE A 82 1.02 20.08 15.95
CA PHE A 82 1.38 18.70 16.23
C PHE A 82 1.87 18.51 17.66
N ILE A 83 2.81 19.35 18.13
CA ILE A 83 3.35 19.28 19.50
C ILE A 83 2.26 19.51 20.54
N LYS A 84 1.41 20.52 20.36
CA LYS A 84 0.30 20.80 21.27
C LYS A 84 -0.63 19.60 21.42
N LYS A 85 -1.00 18.99 20.30
CA LYS A 85 -1.85 17.79 20.29
C LYS A 85 -1.13 16.61 20.96
N ARG A 86 0.15 16.41 20.67
CA ARG A 86 0.95 15.31 21.23
C ARG A 86 1.12 15.45 22.73
N THR A 87 1.46 16.64 23.21
CA THR A 87 1.59 16.96 24.65
C THR A 87 0.28 16.68 25.38
N MET A 88 -0.86 17.05 24.81
CA MET A 88 -2.18 16.79 25.38
C MET A 88 -2.46 15.28 25.52
N LEU A 89 -2.19 14.49 24.47
CA LEU A 89 -2.40 13.04 24.50
C LEU A 89 -1.48 12.34 25.53
N ILE A 90 -0.21 12.75 25.61
CA ILE A 90 0.75 12.21 26.57
C ILE A 90 0.32 12.55 28.00
N ARG A 91 -0.13 13.78 28.26
CA ARG A 91 -0.66 14.17 29.59
C ARG A 91 -1.88 13.35 29.96
N ALA A 92 -2.77 13.11 29.02
CA ALA A 92 -3.97 12.29 29.23
C ALA A 92 -3.65 10.79 29.42
N GLY A 93 -2.38 10.37 29.24
CA GLY A 93 -2.00 8.97 29.34
C GLY A 93 -2.55 8.09 28.23
N VAL A 94 -2.93 8.68 27.11
CA VAL A 94 -3.49 7.95 25.96
C VAL A 94 -2.36 7.18 25.28
N GLU A 95 -2.47 5.87 25.25
CA GLU A 95 -1.65 5.01 24.43
C GLU A 95 -2.07 5.18 22.96
N ASP A 96 -1.26 5.87 22.18
CA ASP A 96 -1.50 6.11 20.76
C ASP A 96 -0.20 5.72 20.00
N PRO A 97 -0.02 4.42 19.67
CA PRO A 97 1.13 3.98 18.89
C PRO A 97 1.14 4.67 17.54
N ARG A 98 2.29 5.22 17.18
CA ARG A 98 2.41 6.00 15.96
C ARG A 98 3.71 5.69 15.25
N ASP A 99 3.61 5.39 13.96
CA ASP A 99 4.76 5.20 13.10
C ASP A 99 5.17 6.55 12.48
N VAL A 100 6.44 6.89 12.63
CA VAL A 100 7.04 8.11 12.11
C VAL A 100 8.17 7.70 11.17
N ARG A 101 8.06 8.08 9.89
CA ARG A 101 9.16 7.90 8.94
C ARG A 101 10.13 9.07 9.07
N ILE A 102 11.41 8.77 9.26
CA ILE A 102 12.49 9.74 9.38
C ILE A 102 13.30 9.83 8.08
N ASP A 103 14.15 10.84 7.95
CA ASP A 103 14.89 11.16 6.71
C ASP A 103 15.84 10.04 6.24
N SER A 104 16.32 9.21 7.16
CA SER A 104 17.11 8.01 6.82
C SER A 104 16.30 6.92 6.11
N GLY A 105 14.97 7.10 5.99
CA GLY A 105 14.02 6.09 5.49
C GLY A 105 13.49 5.16 6.57
N GLN A 106 14.07 5.15 7.76
CA GLN A 106 13.63 4.33 8.89
C GLN A 106 12.22 4.69 9.35
N VAL A 107 11.50 3.69 9.85
CA VAL A 107 10.17 3.85 10.45
C VAL A 107 10.28 3.62 11.95
N ILE A 108 10.07 4.67 12.72
CA ILE A 108 10.16 4.62 14.19
C ILE A 108 8.76 4.57 14.77
N ARG A 109 8.44 3.50 15.47
CA ARG A 109 7.20 3.38 16.24
C ARG A 109 7.35 4.03 17.59
N VAL A 110 6.52 5.01 17.88
CA VAL A 110 6.50 5.73 19.15
C VAL A 110 5.29 5.30 19.96
N THR A 111 5.52 4.79 21.15
CA THR A 111 4.47 4.45 22.13
C THR A 111 4.65 5.23 23.42
N CYS A 112 3.55 5.56 24.08
CA CYS A 112 3.53 6.21 25.37
C CYS A 112 2.88 5.29 26.40
N LYS A 113 3.56 5.04 27.51
CA LYS A 113 3.05 4.25 28.64
C LYS A 113 2.98 5.12 29.90
N PRO A 114 1.84 5.16 30.61
CA PRO A 114 1.77 5.83 31.91
C PRO A 114 2.60 5.06 32.95
N LEU A 115 3.24 5.81 33.87
CA LEU A 115 3.97 5.24 34.98
C LEU A 115 3.17 5.41 36.30
N PRO A 116 3.41 4.53 37.30
CA PRO A 116 2.66 4.57 38.57
C PRO A 116 2.79 5.88 39.35
N ASP A 117 3.90 6.60 39.20
CA ASP A 117 4.19 7.90 39.81
C ASP A 117 3.54 9.09 39.10
N GLY A 118 2.75 8.83 38.08
CA GLY A 118 2.15 9.85 37.22
C GLY A 118 3.04 10.31 36.06
N GLY A 119 4.28 9.81 35.99
CA GLY A 119 5.18 10.03 34.86
C GLY A 119 4.77 9.29 33.60
N ARG A 120 5.62 9.37 32.59
CA ARG A 120 5.39 8.73 31.28
C ARG A 120 6.67 8.07 30.79
N MET A 121 6.53 6.89 30.18
CA MET A 121 7.59 6.26 29.42
C MET A 121 7.27 6.34 27.94
N LEU A 122 8.13 6.97 27.18
CA LEU A 122 8.07 6.96 25.71
C LEU A 122 9.07 5.91 25.20
N VAL A 123 8.59 5.07 24.31
CA VAL A 123 9.36 4.00 23.69
C VAL A 123 9.43 4.27 22.19
N TYR A 124 10.64 4.24 21.65
CA TYR A 124 10.95 4.47 20.23
C TYR A 124 11.60 3.21 19.67
N ALA A 125 10.85 2.44 18.92
CA ALA A 125 11.33 1.19 18.31
C ALA A 125 11.48 1.37 16.80
N ASP A 126 12.63 0.98 16.26
CA ASP A 126 12.79 0.84 14.82
C ASP A 126 11.95 -0.37 14.35
N VAL A 127 10.98 -0.11 13.52
CA VAL A 127 10.07 -1.12 12.93
C VAL A 127 10.18 -1.15 11.41
N THR A 128 11.27 -0.63 10.85
CA THR A 128 11.49 -0.52 9.41
C THR A 128 11.32 -1.86 8.74
N ASP A 129 12.07 -2.87 9.16
CA ASP A 129 12.02 -4.22 8.59
C ASP A 129 10.61 -4.82 8.69
N LEU A 130 9.92 -4.60 9.82
CA LEU A 130 8.57 -5.12 10.02
C LEU A 130 7.56 -4.47 9.06
N VAL A 131 7.66 -3.14 8.87
CA VAL A 131 6.78 -2.41 7.95
C VAL A 131 7.08 -2.79 6.51
N GLU A 132 8.35 -2.86 6.11
CA GLU A 132 8.75 -3.27 4.76
C GLU A 132 8.32 -4.71 4.45
N GLN A 133 8.49 -5.63 5.39
CA GLN A 133 8.01 -7.00 5.23
C GLN A 133 6.48 -7.06 5.10
N ALA A 134 5.75 -6.29 5.91
CA ALA A 134 4.30 -6.22 5.82
C ALA A 134 3.83 -5.62 4.49
N GLU A 135 4.47 -4.56 4.00
CA GLU A 135 4.21 -3.95 2.69
C GLU A 135 4.49 -4.95 1.56
N LYS A 136 5.63 -5.64 1.60
CA LYS A 136 6.00 -6.66 0.61
C LYS A 136 5.05 -7.85 0.60
N LEU A 137 4.65 -8.34 1.77
CA LEU A 137 3.64 -9.42 1.88
C LEU A 137 2.30 -8.97 1.30
N LYS A 138 1.89 -7.73 1.57
CA LYS A 138 0.68 -7.14 1.00
C LYS A 138 0.77 -7.04 -0.52
N GLU A 139 1.90 -6.58 -1.05
CA GLU A 139 2.13 -6.51 -2.49
C GLU A 139 2.03 -7.89 -3.13
N LEU A 140 2.76 -8.89 -2.62
CA LEU A 140 2.71 -10.28 -3.09
C LEU A 140 1.29 -10.88 -3.01
N ALA A 141 0.51 -10.47 -2.02
CA ALA A 141 -0.87 -10.94 -1.86
C ALA A 141 -1.87 -10.25 -2.80
N THR A 142 -1.57 -9.05 -3.31
CA THR A 142 -2.54 -8.21 -4.04
C THR A 142 -2.19 -7.95 -5.49
N VAL A 143 -0.90 -8.05 -5.87
CA VAL A 143 -0.41 -7.66 -7.19
C VAL A 143 0.12 -8.89 -7.95
N ASP A 144 -0.01 -8.89 -9.26
CA ASP A 144 0.67 -9.81 -10.17
C ASP A 144 2.11 -9.35 -10.40
N GLY A 145 3.07 -10.20 -10.08
CA GLY A 145 4.50 -9.84 -10.06
C GLY A 145 5.08 -9.49 -11.44
N MET A 146 4.46 -9.92 -12.55
CA MET A 146 4.91 -9.62 -13.90
C MET A 146 4.37 -8.26 -14.38
N THR A 147 3.09 -8.01 -14.16
CA THR A 147 2.38 -6.87 -14.75
C THR A 147 2.23 -5.68 -13.82
N GLY A 148 2.35 -5.88 -12.50
CA GLY A 148 2.06 -4.85 -11.50
C GLY A 148 0.59 -4.44 -11.44
N LEU A 149 -0.31 -5.16 -12.13
CA LEU A 149 -1.76 -5.05 -11.97
C LEU A 149 -2.21 -5.85 -10.75
N PHE A 150 -3.46 -5.69 -10.34
CA PHE A 150 -3.99 -6.58 -9.31
C PHE A 150 -3.96 -8.03 -9.78
N ASN A 151 -3.67 -8.95 -8.85
CA ASN A 151 -3.81 -10.36 -9.14
C ASN A 151 -5.28 -10.80 -9.03
N ARG A 152 -5.59 -12.00 -9.53
CA ARG A 152 -6.92 -12.58 -9.53
C ARG A 152 -7.59 -12.56 -8.15
N ARG A 153 -6.83 -12.90 -7.09
CA ARG A 153 -7.38 -12.95 -5.72
C ARG A 153 -7.84 -11.57 -5.24
N HIS A 154 -7.01 -10.57 -5.42
CA HIS A 154 -7.32 -9.21 -4.99
C HIS A 154 -8.45 -8.60 -5.84
N PHE A 155 -8.50 -8.93 -7.14
CA PHE A 155 -9.61 -8.55 -8.00
C PHE A 155 -10.95 -8.99 -7.41
N PHE A 156 -11.10 -10.26 -7.03
CA PHE A 156 -12.34 -10.75 -6.44
C PHE A 156 -12.71 -10.00 -5.16
N SER A 157 -11.73 -9.74 -4.29
CA SER A 157 -11.97 -8.99 -3.06
C SER A 157 -12.55 -7.59 -3.33
N LEU A 158 -12.00 -6.88 -4.33
CA LEU A 158 -12.50 -5.56 -4.73
C LEU A 158 -13.85 -5.66 -5.47
N ALA A 159 -13.99 -6.64 -6.33
CA ALA A 159 -15.20 -6.85 -7.12
C ALA A 159 -16.42 -7.17 -6.24
N GLU A 160 -16.25 -7.95 -5.17
CA GLU A 160 -17.31 -8.22 -4.19
C GLU A 160 -17.73 -6.96 -3.43
N MET A 161 -16.78 -6.08 -3.10
CA MET A 161 -17.12 -4.79 -2.48
C MET A 161 -17.93 -3.90 -3.43
N GLU A 162 -17.52 -3.79 -4.69
CA GLU A 162 -18.26 -3.01 -5.70
C GLU A 162 -19.63 -3.66 -6.03
N TRP A 163 -19.71 -4.99 -6.05
CA TRP A 163 -20.98 -5.71 -6.20
C TRP A 163 -21.96 -5.40 -5.06
N SER A 164 -21.47 -5.37 -3.82
CA SER A 164 -22.28 -5.00 -2.65
C SER A 164 -22.77 -3.54 -2.72
N ARG A 165 -21.96 -2.64 -3.29
CA ARG A 165 -22.37 -1.25 -3.57
C ARG A 165 -23.43 -1.19 -4.66
N TYR A 166 -23.26 -1.95 -5.74
CA TYR A 166 -24.23 -2.08 -6.81
C TYR A 166 -25.58 -2.54 -6.27
N GLN A 167 -25.63 -3.61 -5.49
CA GLN A 167 -26.85 -4.12 -4.90
C GLN A 167 -27.56 -3.11 -3.96
N ARG A 168 -26.80 -2.25 -3.30
CA ARG A 168 -27.35 -1.22 -2.40
C ARG A 168 -27.86 0.02 -3.13
N HIS A 169 -27.17 0.45 -4.16
CA HIS A 169 -27.41 1.76 -4.78
C HIS A 169 -27.91 1.68 -6.24
N TRP A 170 -27.87 0.51 -6.83
CA TRP A 170 -28.27 0.25 -8.22
C TRP A 170 -27.57 1.15 -9.26
N ARG A 171 -26.36 1.62 -8.94
CA ARG A 171 -25.54 2.35 -9.90
C ARG A 171 -24.92 1.37 -10.89
N PRO A 172 -24.92 1.69 -12.20
CA PRO A 172 -24.43 0.74 -13.20
C PRO A 172 -23.00 0.30 -12.91
N ILE A 173 -22.74 -0.98 -13.13
CA ILE A 173 -21.39 -1.55 -13.06
C ILE A 173 -21.22 -2.44 -14.28
N SER A 174 -20.10 -2.26 -14.98
CA SER A 174 -19.74 -3.05 -16.16
C SER A 174 -18.41 -3.77 -15.97
N LEU A 175 -18.24 -4.87 -16.67
CA LEU A 175 -17.04 -5.69 -16.68
C LEU A 175 -16.56 -5.91 -18.11
N LEU A 176 -15.26 -5.74 -18.31
CA LEU A 176 -14.57 -6.14 -19.52
C LEU A 176 -13.72 -7.37 -19.22
N MET A 177 -13.81 -8.39 -20.05
CA MET A 177 -12.91 -9.54 -20.06
C MET A 177 -12.11 -9.51 -21.37
N LEU A 178 -10.80 -9.44 -21.26
CA LEU A 178 -9.87 -9.25 -22.36
C LEU A 178 -8.91 -10.44 -22.43
N ASP A 179 -8.60 -10.89 -23.65
CA ASP A 179 -7.67 -11.95 -23.91
C ASP A 179 -6.80 -11.61 -25.14
N ILE A 180 -5.53 -11.96 -25.09
CA ILE A 180 -4.56 -11.69 -26.16
C ILE A 180 -4.75 -12.70 -27.28
N ASP A 181 -5.10 -12.22 -28.46
CA ASP A 181 -5.35 -13.06 -29.61
C ASP A 181 -4.11 -13.85 -30.04
N GLN A 182 -4.29 -15.16 -30.22
CA GLN A 182 -3.23 -16.07 -30.69
C GLN A 182 -1.93 -16.02 -29.86
N PHE A 183 -2.02 -15.75 -28.56
CA PHE A 183 -0.86 -15.59 -27.68
C PHE A 183 0.10 -16.77 -27.74
N LYS A 184 -0.42 -18.02 -27.81
CA LYS A 184 0.39 -19.21 -28.00
C LYS A 184 1.25 -19.14 -29.27
N SER A 185 0.71 -18.63 -30.39
CA SER A 185 1.46 -18.48 -31.64
C SER A 185 2.59 -17.45 -31.52
N ILE A 186 2.40 -16.40 -30.68
CA ILE A 186 3.46 -15.43 -30.37
C ILE A 186 4.59 -16.14 -29.61
N ASN A 187 4.25 -16.90 -28.58
CA ASN A 187 5.24 -17.68 -27.81
C ASN A 187 5.98 -18.70 -28.66
N ASP A 188 5.24 -19.46 -29.47
CA ASP A 188 5.82 -20.51 -30.31
C ASP A 188 6.78 -19.93 -31.37
N LYS A 189 6.52 -18.72 -31.87
CA LYS A 189 7.32 -18.08 -32.92
C LYS A 189 8.48 -17.24 -32.36
N PHE A 190 8.29 -16.54 -31.24
CA PHE A 190 9.24 -15.53 -30.75
C PHE A 190 9.80 -15.84 -29.36
N GLY A 191 9.39 -16.95 -28.74
CA GLY A 191 9.80 -17.35 -27.41
C GLY A 191 8.96 -16.75 -26.28
N HIS A 192 9.00 -17.39 -25.11
CA HIS A 192 8.22 -16.99 -23.93
C HIS A 192 8.59 -15.60 -23.41
N ASP A 193 9.87 -15.21 -23.44
CA ASP A 193 10.33 -13.89 -23.01
C ASP A 193 9.64 -12.77 -23.83
N THR A 194 9.42 -13.01 -25.12
CA THR A 194 8.68 -12.09 -25.98
C THR A 194 7.20 -12.02 -25.62
N GLY A 195 6.59 -13.16 -25.33
CA GLY A 195 5.21 -13.22 -24.83
C GLY A 195 5.04 -12.45 -23.53
N ASP A 196 5.99 -12.55 -22.61
CA ASP A 196 5.99 -11.82 -21.34
C ASP A 196 6.03 -10.30 -21.58
N HIS A 197 6.83 -9.82 -22.53
CA HIS A 197 6.86 -8.42 -22.92
C HIS A 197 5.52 -7.95 -23.52
N VAL A 198 4.84 -8.79 -24.34
CA VAL A 198 3.50 -8.49 -24.84
C VAL A 198 2.50 -8.35 -23.72
N ILE A 199 2.51 -9.26 -22.75
CA ILE A 199 1.66 -9.19 -21.54
C ILE A 199 1.91 -7.89 -20.76
N MET A 200 3.18 -7.55 -20.52
CA MET A 200 3.57 -6.33 -19.80
C MET A 200 3.11 -5.06 -20.53
N GLN A 201 3.23 -5.01 -21.85
CA GLN A 201 2.77 -3.87 -22.65
C GLN A 201 1.25 -3.70 -22.58
N ILE A 202 0.49 -4.78 -22.72
CA ILE A 202 -0.97 -4.73 -22.63
C ILE A 202 -1.42 -4.33 -21.23
N ALA A 203 -0.75 -4.83 -20.20
CA ALA A 203 -0.98 -4.41 -18.82
C ALA A 203 -0.77 -2.90 -18.63
N GLU A 204 0.28 -2.35 -19.24
CA GLU A 204 0.55 -0.91 -19.17
C GLU A 204 -0.52 -0.09 -19.90
N ILE A 205 -0.97 -0.54 -21.07
CA ILE A 205 -2.09 0.08 -21.81
C ILE A 205 -3.36 0.07 -20.92
N CYS A 206 -3.68 -1.06 -20.30
CA CYS A 206 -4.82 -1.15 -19.40
C CYS A 206 -4.68 -0.19 -18.19
N ARG A 207 -3.47 -0.08 -17.62
CA ARG A 207 -3.18 0.82 -16.51
C ARG A 207 -3.38 2.29 -16.86
N GLN A 208 -2.94 2.71 -18.04
CA GLN A 208 -3.05 4.10 -18.52
C GLN A 208 -4.49 4.50 -18.84
N GLN A 209 -5.33 3.56 -19.23
CA GLN A 209 -6.70 3.82 -19.65
C GLN A 209 -7.73 3.77 -18.51
N LYS A 210 -7.36 3.22 -17.35
CA LYS A 210 -8.27 3.11 -16.21
C LYS A 210 -8.43 4.42 -15.46
N ARG A 211 -9.62 4.68 -14.92
CA ARG A 211 -9.86 5.71 -13.91
C ARG A 211 -9.37 5.23 -12.53
N LYS A 212 -9.30 6.12 -11.56
CA LYS A 212 -8.92 5.77 -10.18
C LYS A 212 -9.91 4.78 -9.52
N SER A 213 -11.19 4.86 -9.92
CA SER A 213 -12.27 3.98 -9.47
C SER A 213 -12.24 2.58 -10.09
N ASP A 214 -11.59 2.43 -11.23
CA ASP A 214 -11.62 1.19 -12.01
C ASP A 214 -10.64 0.16 -11.42
N VAL A 215 -11.07 -1.10 -11.41
CA VAL A 215 -10.27 -2.22 -10.94
C VAL A 215 -9.76 -2.99 -12.14
N VAL A 216 -8.44 -3.05 -12.28
CA VAL A 216 -7.78 -3.77 -13.39
C VAL A 216 -6.89 -4.86 -12.83
N ALA A 217 -7.03 -6.07 -13.35
CA ALA A 217 -6.29 -7.24 -12.90
C ALA A 217 -5.85 -8.13 -14.05
N ARG A 218 -4.73 -8.83 -13.86
CA ARG A 218 -4.40 -10.02 -14.64
C ARG A 218 -5.13 -11.21 -14.03
N PHE A 219 -5.99 -11.82 -14.82
CA PHE A 219 -6.88 -12.88 -14.36
C PHE A 219 -6.30 -14.28 -14.57
N GLY A 220 -5.59 -14.47 -15.65
CA GLY A 220 -4.93 -15.71 -16.06
C GLY A 220 -3.62 -15.42 -16.79
N GLY A 221 -3.12 -16.38 -17.54
CA GLY A 221 -1.88 -16.23 -18.30
C GLY A 221 -1.85 -15.02 -19.22
N GLU A 222 -2.84 -14.94 -20.10
CA GLU A 222 -2.99 -13.91 -21.13
C GLU A 222 -4.33 -13.15 -21.02
N GLU A 223 -5.03 -13.31 -19.87
CA GLU A 223 -6.35 -12.79 -19.64
C GLU A 223 -6.33 -11.64 -18.63
N PHE A 224 -7.12 -10.60 -18.90
CA PHE A 224 -7.27 -9.43 -18.04
C PHE A 224 -8.74 -9.12 -17.77
N LEU A 225 -9.02 -8.65 -16.55
CA LEU A 225 -10.33 -8.15 -16.15
C LEU A 225 -10.27 -6.68 -15.82
N LEU A 226 -11.27 -5.92 -16.28
CA LEU A 226 -11.48 -4.53 -15.94
C LEU A 226 -12.91 -4.37 -15.41
N LEU A 227 -13.05 -4.08 -14.14
CA LEU A 227 -14.32 -3.73 -13.52
C LEU A 227 -14.47 -2.21 -13.51
N LEU A 228 -15.58 -1.73 -14.03
CA LEU A 228 -15.87 -0.32 -14.23
C LEU A 228 -17.09 0.09 -13.39
N PRO A 229 -16.89 0.56 -12.14
CA PRO A 229 -17.99 1.07 -11.34
C PRO A 229 -18.63 2.31 -11.96
N GLU A 230 -19.93 2.50 -11.72
CA GLU A 230 -20.73 3.63 -12.19
C GLU A 230 -20.60 3.87 -13.71
N THR A 231 -20.53 2.77 -14.49
CA THR A 231 -20.32 2.80 -15.93
C THR A 231 -21.40 1.96 -16.62
N GLN A 232 -22.11 2.56 -17.58
CA GLN A 232 -23.13 1.88 -18.39
C GLN A 232 -22.51 1.10 -19.53
N MET A 233 -23.29 0.19 -20.15
CA MET A 233 -22.84 -0.64 -21.27
C MET A 233 -22.22 0.18 -22.41
N SER A 234 -22.88 1.25 -22.82
CA SER A 234 -22.40 2.09 -23.93
C SER A 234 -21.04 2.75 -23.63
N GLU A 235 -20.84 3.18 -22.40
CA GLU A 235 -19.58 3.77 -21.96
C GLU A 235 -18.48 2.70 -21.83
N ALA A 236 -18.84 1.51 -21.32
CA ALA A 236 -17.94 0.36 -21.22
C ALA A 236 -17.46 -0.12 -22.60
N GLN A 237 -18.36 -0.14 -23.60
CA GLN A 237 -17.99 -0.46 -24.98
C GLN A 237 -16.99 0.55 -25.56
N VAL A 238 -17.16 1.85 -25.28
CA VAL A 238 -16.19 2.89 -25.69
C VAL A 238 -14.81 2.66 -25.07
N VAL A 239 -14.77 2.30 -23.77
CA VAL A 239 -13.51 1.97 -23.09
C VAL A 239 -12.87 0.73 -23.72
N ALA A 240 -13.65 -0.32 -23.97
CA ALA A 240 -13.20 -1.56 -24.57
C ALA A 240 -12.63 -1.33 -25.98
N GLU A 241 -13.33 -0.59 -26.83
CA GLU A 241 -12.88 -0.32 -28.20
C GLU A 241 -11.61 0.55 -28.21
N ARG A 242 -11.50 1.52 -27.31
CA ARG A 242 -10.29 2.32 -27.16
C ARG A 242 -9.10 1.46 -26.73
N LEU A 243 -9.28 0.52 -25.79
CA LEU A 243 -8.25 -0.43 -25.39
C LEU A 243 -7.81 -1.31 -26.57
N ARG A 244 -8.78 -1.90 -27.28
CA ARG A 244 -8.54 -2.73 -28.46
C ARG A 244 -7.70 -1.99 -29.50
N GLN A 245 -8.11 -0.76 -29.87
CA GLN A 245 -7.40 0.05 -30.86
C GLN A 245 -5.99 0.44 -30.42
N GLN A 246 -5.78 0.73 -29.14
CA GLN A 246 -4.45 1.04 -28.62
C GLN A 246 -3.53 -0.18 -28.63
N VAL A 247 -4.05 -1.36 -28.31
CA VAL A 247 -3.27 -2.60 -28.42
C VAL A 247 -2.91 -2.87 -29.87
N GLU A 248 -3.89 -2.80 -30.80
CA GLU A 248 -3.68 -3.01 -32.24
C GLU A 248 -2.65 -2.03 -32.82
N ALA A 249 -2.69 -0.76 -32.40
CA ALA A 249 -1.74 0.28 -32.86
C ALA A 249 -0.35 0.17 -32.21
N SER A 250 -0.24 -0.59 -31.13
CA SER A 250 1.03 -0.72 -30.41
C SER A 250 1.97 -1.70 -31.10
N VAL A 251 3.21 -1.27 -31.34
CA VAL A 251 4.27 -2.10 -31.92
C VAL A 251 5.36 -2.31 -30.88
N LEU A 252 5.58 -3.56 -30.52
CA LEU A 252 6.72 -3.95 -29.68
C LEU A 252 7.95 -4.16 -30.56
N SER A 253 9.01 -3.41 -30.27
CA SER A 253 10.31 -3.63 -30.92
C SER A 253 11.21 -4.42 -29.96
N ILE A 254 11.38 -5.72 -30.21
CA ILE A 254 12.22 -6.62 -29.42
C ILE A 254 13.26 -7.26 -30.34
N ALA A 255 14.54 -7.10 -30.03
CA ALA A 255 15.67 -7.76 -30.71
C ALA A 255 15.56 -7.75 -32.26
N SER A 256 15.31 -6.61 -32.90
CA SER A 256 15.13 -6.45 -34.36
C SER A 256 13.78 -6.93 -34.95
N HIS A 257 12.83 -7.41 -34.15
CA HIS A 257 11.50 -7.78 -34.61
C HIS A 257 10.46 -6.74 -34.18
N ALA A 258 9.60 -6.33 -35.11
CA ALA A 258 8.40 -5.56 -34.82
C ALA A 258 7.23 -6.52 -34.61
N ILE A 259 6.73 -6.60 -33.38
CA ILE A 259 5.66 -7.52 -33.00
C ILE A 259 4.40 -6.71 -32.76
N THR A 260 3.32 -7.12 -33.42
CA THR A 260 1.97 -6.59 -33.19
C THR A 260 1.13 -7.67 -32.55
N ALA A 261 0.35 -7.29 -31.54
CA ALA A 261 -0.66 -8.15 -30.92
C ALA A 261 -2.04 -7.50 -31.06
N THR A 262 -3.07 -8.31 -31.05
CA THR A 262 -4.45 -7.85 -30.95
C THR A 262 -5.12 -8.48 -29.73
N VAL A 263 -6.26 -7.94 -29.36
CA VAL A 263 -7.04 -8.45 -28.22
C VAL A 263 -8.49 -8.59 -28.62
N SER A 264 -9.12 -9.64 -28.11
CA SER A 264 -10.57 -9.78 -28.11
C SER A 264 -11.12 -9.38 -26.74
N ILE A 265 -12.26 -8.69 -26.72
CA ILE A 265 -12.84 -8.15 -25.47
C ILE A 265 -14.32 -8.49 -25.42
N GLY A 266 -14.73 -9.13 -24.31
CA GLY A 266 -16.13 -9.30 -23.94
C GLY A 266 -16.55 -8.23 -22.94
N VAL A 267 -17.72 -7.63 -23.13
CA VAL A 267 -18.28 -6.59 -22.27
C VAL A 267 -19.62 -7.04 -21.72
N ALA A 268 -19.81 -6.91 -20.42
CA ALA A 268 -21.09 -7.15 -19.76
C ALA A 268 -21.43 -6.03 -18.78
N GLN A 269 -22.72 -5.74 -18.62
CA GLN A 269 -23.23 -4.83 -17.59
C GLN A 269 -24.08 -5.63 -16.61
N ALA A 270 -23.96 -5.31 -15.31
CA ALA A 270 -24.79 -5.93 -14.29
C ALA A 270 -26.26 -5.61 -14.49
N SER A 271 -27.10 -6.61 -14.29
CA SER A 271 -28.55 -6.51 -14.34
C SER A 271 -29.20 -7.03 -13.06
N SER A 272 -30.46 -6.68 -12.85
CA SER A 272 -31.23 -7.13 -11.67
C SER A 272 -31.45 -8.64 -11.60
N SER A 273 -31.24 -9.37 -12.69
CA SER A 273 -31.35 -10.83 -12.74
C SER A 273 -30.10 -11.56 -12.22
N MET A 274 -28.99 -10.84 -12.03
CA MET A 274 -27.73 -11.40 -11.54
C MET A 274 -27.68 -11.36 -10.00
N ASN A 275 -27.24 -12.44 -9.39
CA ASN A 275 -27.14 -12.57 -7.94
C ASN A 275 -25.73 -12.30 -7.40
N THR A 276 -24.71 -12.56 -8.20
CA THR A 276 -23.32 -12.50 -7.81
C THR A 276 -22.46 -11.83 -8.89
N ILE A 277 -21.27 -11.36 -8.49
CA ILE A 277 -20.26 -10.87 -9.44
C ILE A 277 -19.82 -11.97 -10.42
N PHE A 278 -19.92 -13.24 -10.04
CA PHE A 278 -19.58 -14.36 -10.91
C PHE A 278 -20.54 -14.49 -12.09
N ASP A 279 -21.82 -14.10 -11.92
CA ASP A 279 -22.79 -14.08 -13.03
C ASP A 279 -22.38 -13.04 -14.08
N LEU A 280 -21.92 -11.87 -13.63
CA LEU A 280 -21.41 -10.81 -14.51
C LEU A 280 -20.13 -11.26 -15.25
N ILE A 281 -19.19 -11.90 -14.53
CA ILE A 281 -17.96 -12.44 -15.14
C ILE A 281 -18.28 -13.47 -16.21
N LYS A 282 -19.21 -14.38 -15.94
CA LYS A 282 -19.62 -15.41 -16.89
C LYS A 282 -20.20 -14.80 -18.18
N ILE A 283 -21.03 -13.79 -18.06
CA ILE A 283 -21.61 -13.12 -19.23
C ILE A 283 -20.54 -12.38 -20.06
N ALA A 284 -19.56 -11.75 -19.40
CA ALA A 284 -18.41 -11.15 -20.07
C ALA A 284 -17.54 -12.20 -20.78
N ASP A 285 -17.36 -13.39 -20.17
CA ASP A 285 -16.63 -14.51 -20.77
C ASP A 285 -17.36 -15.05 -22.01
N ASP A 286 -18.68 -15.25 -21.96
CA ASP A 286 -19.50 -15.64 -23.10
C ASP A 286 -19.39 -14.63 -24.26
N ALA A 287 -19.34 -13.32 -23.93
CA ALA A 287 -19.15 -12.25 -24.93
C ALA A 287 -17.70 -12.27 -25.50
N LEU A 288 -16.70 -12.54 -24.69
CA LEU A 288 -15.32 -12.72 -25.16
C LEU A 288 -15.17 -13.92 -26.08
N TYR A 289 -15.82 -15.03 -25.74
CA TYR A 289 -15.87 -16.20 -26.58
C TYR A 289 -16.50 -15.87 -27.96
N ALA A 290 -17.62 -15.12 -27.98
CA ALA A 290 -18.23 -14.65 -29.22
C ALA A 290 -17.28 -13.77 -30.05
N ALA A 291 -16.51 -12.85 -29.40
CA ALA A 291 -15.51 -12.02 -30.06
C ALA A 291 -14.42 -12.87 -30.74
N LYS A 292 -13.89 -13.88 -30.03
CA LYS A 292 -12.89 -14.82 -30.58
C LYS A 292 -13.41 -15.61 -31.78
N HIS A 293 -14.65 -16.08 -31.72
CA HIS A 293 -15.27 -16.85 -32.80
C HIS A 293 -15.71 -15.99 -34.01
N ALA A 294 -16.03 -14.74 -33.80
CA ALA A 294 -16.38 -13.82 -34.88
C ALA A 294 -15.17 -13.29 -35.68
N GLY A 295 -13.95 -13.76 -35.38
CA GLY A 295 -12.73 -13.42 -36.13
C GLY A 295 -11.71 -12.62 -35.35
N ARG A 296 -11.82 -12.54 -34.00
CA ARG A 296 -10.87 -11.87 -33.09
C ARG A 296 -10.76 -10.36 -33.31
N ASN A 297 -9.84 -9.72 -32.62
CA ASN A 297 -9.54 -8.28 -32.69
C ASN A 297 -10.81 -7.42 -32.69
N ARG A 298 -11.70 -7.66 -31.73
CA ARG A 298 -12.99 -6.98 -31.62
C ARG A 298 -13.54 -6.97 -30.21
N VAL A 299 -14.54 -6.12 -30.05
CA VAL A 299 -15.37 -6.04 -28.85
C VAL A 299 -16.72 -6.69 -29.15
N CYS A 300 -17.19 -7.57 -28.28
CA CYS A 300 -18.56 -8.07 -28.24
C CYS A 300 -19.18 -7.69 -26.88
N ALA A 301 -20.45 -7.33 -26.90
CA ALA A 301 -21.23 -7.03 -25.70
C ALA A 301 -22.41 -8.01 -25.59
N ALA A 302 -22.77 -8.35 -24.33
CA ALA A 302 -23.87 -9.24 -23.98
C ALA A 302 -24.97 -8.50 -23.22
#